data_efd4b3575364bcdb211896d238914556
#
_entry.id   efd4b3575364bcdb211896d238914556
#
_cell.length_a   1.000
_cell.length_b   1.000
_cell.length_c   1.000
_cell.angle_alpha   90.00
_cell.angle_beta   90.00
_cell.angle_gamma   90.00
#
_symmetry.space_group_name_H-M   'P 1'
#
loop_
_entity.id
_entity.type
_entity.pdbx_description
1 polymer ?
#
loop_
_entity_poly.entity_id
_entity_poly.type
_entity_poly.pdbx_seq_one_letter_code
_entity_poly.pdbx_strand_id
1 'polypeptide(L)'
;MYFIGVESALCDGGLTFTDLKGTIKEFSRQMFGQDLPIRFRTSYFPFTEPSAEVDLQWNGKWLEVLGCGTVDPNVLKGVGLDPEKYTGFAAGFGVERFAMVLYEIDDIRRVYASDLRFLRQF
;
A
#
# COMPACT_ATOMS: atom_id res chain seq x y z
N MET A 1 4.11 -8.26 11.94
CA MET A 1 3.69 -7.36 10.86
C MET A 1 4.79 -6.33 10.68
N TYR A 2 5.50 -6.41 9.59
CA TYR A 2 6.51 -5.42 9.25
C TYR A 2 5.89 -4.39 8.32
N PHE A 3 5.83 -3.15 8.76
CA PHE A 3 5.50 -2.03 7.89
C PHE A 3 6.79 -1.50 7.29
N ILE A 4 6.97 -1.68 6.00
CA ILE A 4 7.83 -0.78 5.26
C ILE A 4 6.93 0.42 4.95
N GLY A 5 7.11 1.50 5.71
CA GLY A 5 6.46 2.76 5.39
C GLY A 5 7.03 3.24 4.06
N VAL A 6 6.17 3.35 3.07
CA VAL A 6 6.49 4.12 1.88
C VAL A 6 6.13 5.55 2.18
N GLU A 7 7.10 6.37 2.01
CA GLU A 7 7.08 7.77 2.31
C GLU A 7 6.04 8.53 1.50
N SER A 8 5.50 9.55 2.13
CA SER A 8 4.65 10.54 1.49
C SER A 8 5.43 11.24 0.37
N ALA A 9 4.92 11.19 -0.83
CA ALA A 9 5.33 12.11 -1.87
C ALA A 9 4.70 13.48 -1.58
N LEU A 10 5.54 14.46 -1.28
CA LEU A 10 5.14 15.85 -1.19
C LEU A 10 5.26 16.49 -2.57
N CYS A 11 4.18 17.05 -3.06
CA CYS A 11 4.18 17.77 -4.32
C CYS A 11 3.65 19.19 -4.12
N ASP A 12 4.26 20.12 -4.82
CA ASP A 12 3.74 21.47 -5.01
C ASP A 12 2.43 21.40 -5.80
N GLY A 13 1.33 21.54 -5.09
CA GLY A 13 0.01 21.75 -5.64
C GLY A 13 -0.59 20.66 -6.52
N GLY A 14 -1.76 20.18 -6.19
CA GLY A 14 -2.62 19.47 -7.11
C GLY A 14 -2.57 17.94 -7.12
N LEU A 15 -1.90 17.28 -6.18
CA LEU A 15 -2.05 15.82 -6.01
C LEU A 15 -3.47 15.47 -5.57
N THR A 16 -4.11 14.61 -6.35
CA THR A 16 -5.45 14.12 -6.07
C THR A 16 -5.42 12.66 -5.61
N PHE A 17 -6.52 12.20 -5.02
CA PHE A 17 -6.68 10.78 -4.70
C PHE A 17 -6.64 9.89 -5.96
N THR A 18 -7.01 10.44 -7.11
CA THR A 18 -6.87 9.77 -8.41
C THR A 18 -5.41 9.51 -8.78
N ASP A 19 -4.52 10.46 -8.48
CA ASP A 19 -3.07 10.29 -8.72
C ASP A 19 -2.52 9.18 -7.82
N LEU A 20 -2.94 9.11 -6.56
CA LEU A 20 -2.60 8.02 -5.65
C LEU A 20 -3.05 6.67 -6.20
N LYS A 21 -4.29 6.57 -6.68
CA LYS A 21 -4.81 5.34 -7.30
C LYS A 21 -4.00 4.94 -8.52
N GLY A 22 -3.64 5.89 -9.38
CA GLY A 22 -2.81 5.65 -10.56
C GLY A 22 -1.43 5.12 -10.19
N THR A 23 -0.80 5.72 -9.20
CA THR A 23 0.52 5.31 -8.68
C THR A 23 0.49 3.88 -8.15
N ILE A 24 -0.53 3.53 -7.36
CA ILE A 24 -0.68 2.18 -6.80
C ILE A 24 -0.91 1.14 -7.90
N LYS A 25 -1.71 1.45 -8.91
CA LYS A 25 -1.93 0.57 -10.06
C LYS A 25 -0.63 0.32 -10.83
N GLU A 26 0.12 1.37 -11.11
CA GLU A 26 1.39 1.24 -11.83
C GLU A 26 2.42 0.46 -11.00
N PHE A 27 2.51 0.74 -9.71
CA PHE A 27 3.36 -0.03 -8.80
C PHE A 27 3.01 -1.52 -8.82
N SER A 28 1.73 -1.84 -8.71
CA SER A 28 1.25 -3.24 -8.75
C SER A 28 1.61 -3.92 -10.08
N ARG A 29 1.41 -3.23 -11.20
CA ARG A 29 1.73 -3.73 -12.55
C ARG A 29 3.24 -4.04 -12.68
N GLN A 30 4.09 -3.16 -12.19
CA GLN A 30 5.54 -3.36 -12.24
C GLN A 30 6.00 -4.47 -11.28
N MET A 31 5.43 -4.51 -10.07
CA MET A 31 5.78 -5.50 -9.07
C MET A 31 5.43 -6.94 -9.50
N PHE A 32 4.26 -7.15 -10.07
CA PHE A 32 3.77 -8.48 -10.43
C PHE A 32 3.97 -8.83 -11.90
N GLY A 33 4.44 -7.90 -12.73
CA GLY A 33 4.64 -8.11 -14.17
C GLY A 33 3.36 -8.35 -14.96
N GLN A 34 2.20 -8.10 -14.37
CA GLN A 34 0.88 -8.29 -14.99
C GLN A 34 -0.15 -7.35 -14.35
N ASP A 35 -1.23 -7.10 -15.09
CA ASP A 35 -2.38 -6.35 -14.59
C ASP A 35 -3.28 -7.25 -13.74
N LEU A 36 -3.10 -7.18 -12.42
CA LEU A 36 -4.04 -7.81 -11.48
C LEU A 36 -5.19 -6.84 -11.21
N PRO A 37 -6.44 -7.34 -11.14
CA PRO A 37 -7.57 -6.51 -10.72
C PRO A 37 -7.33 -5.92 -9.34
N ILE A 38 -7.58 -4.61 -9.21
CA ILE A 38 -7.39 -3.84 -7.98
C ILE A 38 -8.73 -3.27 -7.53
N ARG A 39 -8.99 -3.33 -6.24
CA ARG A 39 -10.15 -2.74 -5.60
C ARG A 39 -9.70 -1.81 -4.48
N PHE A 40 -10.28 -0.61 -4.44
CA PHE A 40 -10.12 0.35 -3.36
C PHE A 40 -11.36 0.34 -2.48
N ARG A 41 -11.19 0.11 -1.19
CA ARG A 41 -12.24 0.16 -0.18
C ARG A 41 -12.01 1.35 0.73
N THR A 42 -13.05 2.10 1.05
CA THR A 42 -12.98 3.17 2.05
C THR A 42 -12.51 2.63 3.39
N SER A 43 -11.61 3.35 4.03
CA SER A 43 -11.08 3.01 5.34
C SER A 43 -10.84 4.26 6.18
N TYR A 44 -10.36 4.10 7.39
CA TYR A 44 -9.98 5.18 8.27
C TYR A 44 -8.59 4.94 8.86
N PHE A 45 -7.74 5.96 8.72
CA PHE A 45 -6.47 6.06 9.42
C PHE A 45 -6.35 7.46 10.03
N PRO A 46 -5.80 7.60 11.25
CA PRO A 46 -5.77 8.89 11.95
C PRO A 46 -4.88 9.95 11.26
N PHE A 47 -4.00 9.54 10.37
CA PHE A 47 -3.02 10.41 9.69
C PHE A 47 -3.34 10.67 8.22
N THR A 48 -4.41 10.10 7.68
CA THR A 48 -4.86 10.30 6.29
C THR A 48 -6.34 10.59 6.20
N GLU A 49 -6.71 11.43 5.20
CA GLU A 49 -8.10 11.77 4.85
C GLU A 49 -8.15 12.26 3.40
N PRO A 50 -8.84 11.57 2.49
CA PRO A 50 -9.48 10.26 2.62
C PRO A 50 -8.50 9.11 2.76
N SER A 51 -8.98 7.99 3.33
CA SER A 51 -8.20 6.77 3.50
C SER A 51 -8.84 5.61 2.74
N ALA A 52 -8.01 4.68 2.26
CA ALA A 52 -8.46 3.48 1.59
C ALA A 52 -7.58 2.27 1.91
N GLU A 53 -8.18 1.11 1.87
CA GLU A 53 -7.50 -0.18 1.80
C GLU A 53 -7.56 -0.69 0.37
N VAL A 54 -6.48 -1.33 -0.06
CA VAL A 54 -6.32 -1.84 -1.42
C VAL A 54 -6.23 -3.35 -1.42
N ASP A 55 -7.12 -3.95 -2.19
CA ASP A 55 -7.14 -5.39 -2.42
C ASP A 55 -6.69 -5.70 -3.85
N LEU A 56 -5.90 -6.76 -3.99
CA LEU A 56 -5.58 -7.39 -5.28
C LEU A 56 -6.38 -8.67 -5.44
N GLN A 57 -6.85 -8.95 -6.65
CA GLN A 57 -7.42 -10.25 -6.96
C GLN A 57 -6.31 -11.24 -7.30
N TRP A 58 -6.17 -12.27 -6.45
CA TRP A 58 -5.19 -13.33 -6.61
C TRP A 58 -5.84 -14.69 -6.35
N ASN A 59 -5.63 -15.64 -7.25
CA ASN A 59 -6.24 -16.98 -7.19
C ASN A 59 -7.76 -16.94 -6.97
N GLY A 60 -8.44 -16.02 -7.64
CA GLY A 60 -9.90 -15.86 -7.55
C GLY A 60 -10.41 -15.26 -6.24
N LYS A 61 -9.51 -14.83 -5.36
CA LYS A 61 -9.84 -14.20 -4.08
C LYS A 61 -9.28 -12.79 -3.99
N TRP A 62 -9.94 -11.94 -3.24
CA TRP A 62 -9.45 -10.61 -2.90
C TRP A 62 -8.49 -10.72 -1.71
N LEU A 63 -7.27 -10.25 -1.90
CA LEU A 63 -6.23 -10.17 -0.88
C LEU A 63 -5.92 -8.70 -0.59
N GLU A 64 -6.13 -8.28 0.64
CA GLU A 64 -5.71 -6.95 1.10
C GLU A 64 -4.20 -6.90 1.16
N VAL A 65 -3.59 -5.89 0.53
CA VAL A 65 -2.13 -5.77 0.40
C VAL A 65 -1.56 -4.50 0.97
N LEU A 66 -2.35 -3.41 0.99
CA LEU A 66 -1.87 -2.12 1.50
C LEU A 66 -3.01 -1.23 1.99
N GLY A 67 -2.65 -0.31 2.87
CA GLY A 67 -3.47 0.84 3.22
C GLY A 67 -2.85 2.11 2.66
N CYS A 68 -3.67 3.07 2.26
CA CYS A 68 -3.20 4.33 1.70
C CYS A 68 -4.16 5.48 1.97
N GLY A 69 -3.73 6.69 1.70
CA GLY A 69 -4.57 7.87 1.78
C GLY A 69 -3.83 9.16 1.51
N THR A 70 -4.58 10.22 1.40
CA THR A 70 -4.03 11.58 1.36
C THR A 70 -3.65 12.01 2.77
N VAL A 71 -2.48 12.58 2.93
CA VAL A 71 -1.98 13.02 4.25
C VAL A 71 -2.90 14.08 4.83
N ASP A 72 -3.30 13.89 6.09
CA ASP A 72 -4.16 14.83 6.80
C ASP A 72 -3.46 16.21 6.92
N PRO A 73 -4.17 17.33 6.64
CA PRO A 73 -3.62 18.68 6.79
C PRO A 73 -3.01 18.97 8.16
N ASN A 74 -3.54 18.36 9.21
CA ASN A 74 -3.00 18.53 10.57
C ASN A 74 -1.61 17.89 10.73
N VAL A 75 -1.33 16.80 10.02
CA VAL A 75 0.00 16.17 9.97
C VAL A 75 0.98 17.12 9.31
N LEU A 76 0.61 17.74 8.18
CA LEU A 76 1.45 18.71 7.48
C LEU A 76 1.76 19.92 8.37
N LYS A 77 0.77 20.47 9.06
CA LYS A 77 0.95 21.56 10.03
C LYS A 77 1.90 21.16 11.17
N GLY A 78 1.78 19.93 11.66
CA GLY A 78 2.63 19.41 12.75
C GLY A 78 4.11 19.37 12.41
N VAL A 79 4.46 19.27 11.12
CA VAL A 79 5.86 19.28 10.62
C VAL A 79 6.26 20.63 10.02
N GLY A 80 5.44 21.67 10.18
CA GLY A 80 5.74 23.03 9.73
C GLY A 80 5.50 23.26 8.24
N LEU A 81 4.73 22.41 7.58
CA LEU A 81 4.34 22.59 6.18
C LEU A 81 2.96 23.24 6.07
N ASP A 82 2.83 24.12 5.08
CA ASP A 82 1.57 24.80 4.78
C ASP A 82 0.66 23.88 3.96
N PRO A 83 -0.47 23.40 4.50
CA PRO A 83 -1.37 22.49 3.78
C PRO A 83 -2.09 23.14 2.60
N GLU A 84 -2.06 24.47 2.47
CA GLU A 84 -2.55 25.17 1.28
C GLU A 84 -1.59 25.07 0.10
N LYS A 85 -0.29 24.84 0.39
CA LYS A 85 0.76 24.74 -0.62
C LYS A 85 1.14 23.30 -0.91
N TYR A 86 1.10 22.45 0.10
CA TYR A 86 1.57 21.07 0.01
C TYR A 86 0.43 20.09 0.18
N THR A 87 0.38 19.13 -0.70
CA THR A 87 -0.43 17.91 -0.55
C THR A 87 0.49 16.70 -0.62
N GLY A 88 0.08 15.62 -0.01
CA GLY A 88 0.86 14.40 -0.02
C GLY A 88 -0.02 13.18 0.10
N PHE A 89 0.54 12.04 -0.21
CA PHE A 89 -0.11 10.77 0.07
C PHE A 89 0.84 9.82 0.81
N ALA A 90 0.26 8.88 1.52
CA ALA A 90 0.98 7.82 2.22
C ALA A 90 0.41 6.46 1.80
N ALA A 91 1.28 5.47 1.72
CA ALA A 91 0.88 4.09 1.51
C ALA A 91 1.74 3.17 2.40
N GLY A 92 1.08 2.26 3.11
CA GLY A 92 1.74 1.26 3.94
C GLY A 92 1.49 -0.13 3.37
N PHE A 93 2.56 -0.88 3.14
CA PHE A 93 2.50 -2.18 2.46
C PHE A 93 2.70 -3.33 3.43
N GLY A 94 1.87 -4.37 3.31
CA GLY A 94 2.12 -5.65 3.95
C GLY A 94 3.12 -6.48 3.13
N VAL A 95 4.39 -6.48 3.51
CA VAL A 95 5.46 -7.19 2.77
C VAL A 95 5.12 -8.65 2.57
N GLU A 96 4.57 -9.29 3.59
CA GLU A 96 4.19 -10.70 3.56
C GLU A 96 3.07 -10.96 2.54
N ARG A 97 2.15 -10.03 2.37
CA ARG A 97 1.07 -10.14 1.39
C ARG A 97 1.60 -10.07 -0.03
N PHE A 98 2.54 -9.16 -0.29
CA PHE A 98 3.22 -9.10 -1.58
C PHE A 98 4.04 -10.36 -1.85
N ALA A 99 4.77 -10.86 -0.86
CA ALA A 99 5.51 -12.12 -0.97
C ALA A 99 4.60 -13.31 -1.30
N MET A 100 3.41 -13.38 -0.69
CA MET A 100 2.43 -14.42 -1.01
C MET A 100 2.04 -14.43 -2.49
N VAL A 101 1.81 -13.25 -3.07
CA VAL A 101 1.44 -13.14 -4.48
C VAL A 101 2.64 -13.46 -5.39
N LEU A 102 3.82 -12.91 -5.08
CA LEU A 102 5.03 -13.08 -5.90
C LEU A 102 5.54 -14.52 -5.92
N TYR A 103 5.46 -15.21 -4.80
CA TYR A 103 6.03 -16.56 -4.63
C TYR A 103 4.97 -17.65 -4.52
N GLU A 104 3.71 -17.32 -4.83
CA GLU A 104 2.59 -18.26 -4.78
C GLU A 104 2.43 -19.00 -3.44
N ILE A 105 2.63 -18.25 -2.34
CA ILE A 105 2.49 -18.78 -0.99
C ILE A 105 1.01 -18.73 -0.60
N ASP A 106 0.42 -19.88 -0.40
CA ASP A 106 -1.02 -20.04 -0.13
C ASP A 106 -1.46 -19.69 1.30
N ASP A 107 -0.53 -19.66 2.26
CA ASP A 107 -0.81 -19.41 3.68
C ASP A 107 0.25 -18.49 4.30
N ILE A 108 -0.19 -17.33 4.76
CA ILE A 108 0.68 -16.33 5.40
C ILE A 108 1.43 -16.87 6.64
N ARG A 109 0.85 -17.85 7.32
CA ARG A 109 1.49 -18.48 8.50
C ARG A 109 2.80 -19.15 8.16
N ARG A 110 3.00 -19.60 6.91
CA ARG A 110 4.27 -20.18 6.45
C ARG A 110 5.41 -19.18 6.49
N VAL A 111 5.13 -17.90 6.21
CA VAL A 111 6.12 -16.82 6.27
C VAL A 111 6.64 -16.62 7.70
N TYR A 112 5.78 -16.81 8.70
CA TYR A 112 6.12 -16.60 10.11
C TYR A 112 6.63 -17.85 10.84
N ALA A 113 6.46 -19.03 10.24
CA ALA A 113 6.79 -20.29 10.90
C ALA A 113 8.29 -20.57 11.03
N SER A 114 9.14 -19.81 10.35
CA SER A 114 10.62 -19.98 10.34
C SER A 114 11.06 -21.42 10.00
N ASP A 115 10.28 -22.13 9.19
CA ASP A 115 10.60 -23.49 8.75
C ASP A 115 11.69 -23.45 7.68
N LEU A 116 12.84 -24.04 7.97
CA LEU A 116 13.98 -24.07 7.06
C LEU A 116 13.69 -24.75 5.71
N ARG A 117 12.78 -25.72 5.69
CA ARG A 117 12.35 -26.38 4.44
C ARG A 117 11.59 -25.42 3.54
N PHE A 118 10.78 -24.56 4.13
CA PHE A 118 10.09 -23.47 3.42
C PHE A 118 11.07 -22.42 2.92
N LEU A 119 11.98 -21.94 3.78
CA LEU A 119 12.94 -20.88 3.44
C LEU A 119 13.94 -21.30 2.35
N ARG A 120 14.27 -22.58 2.25
CA ARG A 120 15.21 -23.12 1.24
C ARG A 120 14.62 -23.17 -0.18
N GLN A 121 13.36 -22.86 -0.36
CA GLN A 121 12.71 -22.80 -1.67
C GLN A 121 13.02 -21.49 -2.43
N PHE A 122 13.49 -20.50 -1.71
CA PHE A 122 13.84 -19.17 -2.22
C PHE A 122 15.35 -18.94 -2.15
#